data_65e56d1ae05695c90636bca531c41cd9
#
_entry.id   65e56d1ae05695c90636bca531c41cd9
#
_cell.length_a   1.000
_cell.length_b   1.000
_cell.length_c   1.000
_cell.angle_alpha   90.00
_cell.angle_beta   90.00
_cell.angle_gamma   90.00
#
_symmetry.space_group_name_H-M   'P 1'
#
loop_
_entity.id
_entity.type
_entity.pdbx_description
1 polymer ?
#
loop_
_entity_poly.entity_id
_entity_poly.type
_entity_poly.pdbx_seq_one_letter_code
_entity_poly.pdbx_strand_id
1 'polypeptide(L)'
;MSEQPVSATENEQLSAPEARMPGAAGASTKGPLPAAADVALEDILPVNPRLFSEHRWHEYFARLREEDPVHFNETEVAGRFWSLSRYADIKKVDTDWQNFSSANGITLGFPVGAELPEGMLNLSTFIAMDPPVHDAQRKAVAGSVAPTNLGKMEALIRARTCAVLDSLPEGETFDWVETVSIELTTMMLATLFDFPFEDRRKLTRWSDITFAIPQPGGIIETVEQRREELLECLQYFQRLKEERLQNPGHDLVSMMAHGADTKDLSPMEYLGNLLLLIVGGNDTTRNTMSGSVYALNKFPEQMTKLMANPGLIPSMVAEVIRWQTPLAYMRRTANRDLELGGKQIKKHDQILMWYASGNRDDRVFENPDRLDIERPNARQHLSFGFGVHRCMGNRLAELQLRVLWEEMLQRFDKVEVQAEPQRTFSSFVNGYTHLPVQVRRKA
;
A
#
# COMPACT_ATOMS: atom_id res chain seq x y z
N MET A 1 -7.03 -36.79 -53.95
CA MET A 1 -6.65 -35.39 -53.71
C MET A 1 -7.14 -35.08 -52.32
N SER A 2 -6.22 -35.12 -51.39
CA SER A 2 -6.44 -34.93 -49.96
C SER A 2 -6.09 -33.51 -49.61
N GLU A 3 -7.05 -32.71 -49.20
CA GLU A 3 -6.83 -31.42 -48.61
C GLU A 3 -6.47 -31.59 -47.13
N GLN A 4 -5.27 -31.15 -46.73
CA GLN A 4 -4.86 -31.00 -45.38
C GLN A 4 -5.44 -29.69 -44.82
N PRO A 5 -5.91 -29.65 -43.57
CA PRO A 5 -6.28 -28.38 -42.91
C PRO A 5 -5.01 -27.62 -42.49
N VAL A 6 -4.96 -26.37 -42.87
CA VAL A 6 -3.97 -25.41 -42.46
C VAL A 6 -4.15 -25.14 -40.96
N SER A 7 -3.08 -25.40 -40.19
CA SER A 7 -3.03 -25.06 -38.77
C SER A 7 -3.11 -23.54 -38.60
N ALA A 8 -4.17 -23.08 -37.96
CA ALA A 8 -4.24 -21.72 -37.45
C ALA A 8 -3.22 -21.60 -36.32
N THR A 9 -2.19 -20.82 -36.54
CA THR A 9 -1.28 -20.34 -35.52
C THR A 9 -2.07 -19.42 -34.61
N GLU A 10 -2.30 -19.88 -33.38
CA GLU A 10 -2.81 -19.08 -32.29
C GLU A 10 -1.79 -17.99 -31.94
N ASN A 11 -1.92 -16.85 -32.57
CA ASN A 11 -1.46 -15.57 -32.09
C ASN A 11 -2.63 -14.89 -31.37
N GLU A 12 -3.09 -15.44 -30.27
CA GLU A 12 -3.79 -14.65 -29.26
C GLU A 12 -2.76 -13.82 -28.50
N GLN A 13 -2.34 -12.75 -29.14
CA GLN A 13 -1.86 -11.57 -28.42
C GLN A 13 -2.98 -11.16 -27.48
N LEU A 14 -2.65 -11.04 -26.20
CA LEU A 14 -3.46 -10.37 -25.19
C LEU A 14 -3.90 -9.01 -25.75
N SER A 15 -5.06 -9.01 -26.42
CA SER A 15 -5.72 -7.81 -26.93
C SER A 15 -6.52 -7.28 -25.76
N ALA A 16 -5.91 -6.47 -24.90
CA ALA A 16 -6.75 -6.08 -23.84
C ALA A 16 -6.35 -4.81 -23.10
N PRO A 17 -7.31 -4.30 -22.35
CA PRO A 17 -7.13 -3.18 -21.45
C PRO A 17 -5.95 -3.31 -20.47
N GLU A 18 -5.53 -4.54 -20.16
CA GLU A 18 -4.46 -4.90 -19.22
C GLU A 18 -3.10 -4.27 -19.58
N ALA A 19 -2.72 -4.34 -20.86
CA ALA A 19 -1.48 -3.73 -21.35
C ALA A 19 -1.51 -2.20 -21.36
N ARG A 20 -2.68 -1.59 -21.09
CA ARG A 20 -2.91 -0.14 -21.15
C ARG A 20 -2.90 0.55 -19.79
N MET A 21 -2.62 -0.16 -18.70
CA MET A 21 -2.51 0.44 -17.37
C MET A 21 -1.04 0.69 -17.02
N PRO A 22 -0.65 1.93 -16.66
CA PRO A 22 0.75 2.25 -16.34
C PRO A 22 1.39 1.32 -15.29
N GLY A 23 0.63 0.94 -14.27
CA GLY A 23 1.09 0.04 -13.20
C GLY A 23 1.23 -1.44 -13.60
N ALA A 24 0.81 -1.83 -14.81
CA ALA A 24 0.92 -3.19 -15.34
C ALA A 24 2.12 -3.39 -16.28
N ALA A 25 2.99 -2.40 -16.42
CA ALA A 25 4.15 -2.48 -17.28
C ALA A 25 5.02 -3.70 -16.92
N GLY A 26 5.36 -4.52 -17.90
CA GLY A 26 6.12 -5.76 -17.73
C GLY A 26 5.33 -6.98 -17.24
N ALA A 27 4.03 -6.83 -16.91
CA ALA A 27 3.20 -7.93 -16.42
C ALA A 27 3.05 -9.12 -17.40
N SER A 28 3.07 -8.82 -18.70
CA SER A 28 2.83 -9.80 -19.77
C SER A 28 4.04 -10.65 -20.15
N THR A 29 5.20 -10.48 -19.53
CA THR A 29 6.38 -11.30 -19.84
C THR A 29 6.16 -12.76 -19.41
N LYS A 30 6.23 -13.70 -20.37
CA LYS A 30 6.10 -15.14 -20.12
C LYS A 30 7.44 -15.74 -19.63
N GLY A 31 7.37 -16.80 -18.86
CA GLY A 31 8.55 -17.50 -18.34
C GLY A 31 9.07 -16.92 -17.00
N PRO A 32 10.11 -17.52 -16.41
CA PRO A 32 10.69 -17.07 -15.15
C PRO A 32 11.33 -15.69 -15.30
N LEU A 33 11.28 -14.87 -14.26
CA LEU A 33 12.04 -13.62 -14.23
C LEU A 33 13.55 -13.94 -14.28
N PRO A 34 14.33 -13.26 -15.14
CA PRO A 34 15.80 -13.42 -15.15
C PRO A 34 16.41 -13.01 -13.81
N ALA A 35 17.64 -13.44 -13.55
CA ALA A 35 18.39 -12.87 -12.44
C ALA A 35 18.69 -11.40 -12.70
N ALA A 36 18.65 -10.55 -11.68
CA ALA A 36 18.89 -9.12 -11.87
C ALA A 36 20.26 -8.83 -12.51
N ALA A 37 21.26 -9.69 -12.27
CA ALA A 37 22.60 -9.57 -12.86
C ALA A 37 22.65 -9.82 -14.37
N ASP A 38 21.67 -10.56 -14.90
CA ASP A 38 21.61 -10.96 -16.31
C ASP A 38 20.78 -9.96 -17.15
N VAL A 39 20.17 -8.97 -16.54
CA VAL A 39 19.36 -7.93 -17.22
C VAL A 39 20.23 -6.72 -17.49
N ALA A 40 20.20 -6.17 -18.70
CA ALA A 40 20.85 -4.89 -18.98
C ALA A 40 20.24 -3.80 -18.08
N LEU A 41 21.07 -2.86 -17.62
CA LEU A 41 20.63 -1.87 -16.63
C LEU A 41 19.46 -1.03 -17.13
N GLU A 42 19.50 -0.63 -18.38
CA GLU A 42 18.46 0.12 -19.07
C GLU A 42 17.14 -0.64 -19.26
N ASP A 43 17.17 -1.97 -19.20
CA ASP A 43 16.00 -2.85 -19.35
C ASP A 43 15.34 -3.18 -18.01
N ILE A 44 15.92 -2.75 -16.89
CA ILE A 44 15.28 -2.92 -15.58
C ILE A 44 14.04 -2.05 -15.52
N LEU A 45 12.89 -2.70 -15.32
CA LEU A 45 11.59 -2.06 -15.18
C LEU A 45 11.05 -2.25 -13.74
N PRO A 46 11.32 -1.32 -12.83
CA PRO A 46 10.99 -1.49 -11.41
C PRO A 46 9.49 -1.62 -11.13
N VAL A 47 8.65 -1.11 -12.03
CA VAL A 47 7.17 -1.16 -11.92
C VAL A 47 6.57 -2.49 -12.37
N ASN A 48 7.38 -3.47 -12.78
CA ASN A 48 6.88 -4.80 -13.12
C ASN A 48 6.31 -5.49 -11.85
N PRO A 49 5.00 -5.78 -11.79
CA PRO A 49 4.36 -6.33 -10.60
C PRO A 49 4.88 -7.75 -10.25
N ARG A 50 5.43 -8.49 -11.22
CA ARG A 50 6.04 -9.80 -10.98
C ARG A 50 7.25 -9.72 -10.07
N LEU A 51 7.99 -8.62 -10.08
CA LEU A 51 9.13 -8.46 -9.15
C LEU A 51 8.68 -8.58 -7.69
N PHE A 52 7.50 -8.06 -7.38
CA PHE A 52 6.92 -8.09 -6.04
C PHE A 52 6.19 -9.40 -5.75
N SER A 53 5.32 -9.87 -6.64
CA SER A 53 4.58 -11.12 -6.44
C SER A 53 5.48 -12.36 -6.39
N GLU A 54 6.60 -12.38 -7.12
CA GLU A 54 7.62 -13.44 -7.08
C GLU A 54 8.74 -13.16 -6.04
N HIS A 55 8.61 -12.07 -5.27
CA HIS A 55 9.56 -11.66 -4.23
C HIS A 55 11.01 -11.49 -4.72
N ARG A 56 11.19 -11.03 -5.96
CA ARG A 56 12.48 -10.86 -6.64
C ARG A 56 12.95 -9.39 -6.67
N TRP A 57 12.15 -8.42 -6.23
CA TRP A 57 12.46 -6.99 -6.31
C TRP A 57 13.76 -6.58 -5.59
N HIS A 58 14.15 -7.28 -4.53
CA HIS A 58 15.33 -6.96 -3.72
C HIS A 58 16.62 -6.88 -4.55
N GLU A 59 16.87 -7.87 -5.39
CA GLU A 59 18.09 -7.94 -6.20
C GLU A 59 18.14 -6.86 -7.28
N TYR A 60 17.00 -6.52 -7.88
CA TYR A 60 16.92 -5.48 -8.89
C TYR A 60 17.17 -4.10 -8.27
N PHE A 61 16.56 -3.83 -7.13
CA PHE A 61 16.78 -2.54 -6.44
C PHE A 61 18.16 -2.44 -5.80
N ALA A 62 18.78 -3.54 -5.41
CA ALA A 62 20.19 -3.54 -4.95
C ALA A 62 21.10 -3.04 -6.08
N ARG A 63 20.94 -3.57 -7.30
CA ARG A 63 21.67 -3.07 -8.46
C ARG A 63 21.39 -1.60 -8.76
N LEU A 64 20.13 -1.20 -8.79
CA LEU A 64 19.78 0.22 -9.06
C LEU A 64 20.38 1.16 -8.01
N ARG A 65 20.36 0.79 -6.72
CA ARG A 65 21.00 1.61 -5.69
C ARG A 65 22.49 1.80 -5.92
N GLU A 66 23.18 0.82 -6.46
CA GLU A 66 24.63 0.87 -6.67
C GLU A 66 24.99 1.49 -8.01
N GLU A 67 24.37 1.05 -9.10
CA GLU A 67 24.80 1.32 -10.46
C GLU A 67 24.04 2.51 -11.10
N ASP A 68 22.73 2.70 -10.84
CA ASP A 68 21.92 3.79 -11.41
C ASP A 68 20.80 4.23 -10.47
N PRO A 69 21.11 4.96 -9.38
CA PRO A 69 20.15 5.28 -8.33
C PRO A 69 19.03 6.24 -8.73
N VAL A 70 19.19 6.95 -9.85
CA VAL A 70 18.18 7.79 -10.50
C VAL A 70 17.96 7.21 -11.89
N HIS A 71 17.18 6.13 -11.92
CA HIS A 71 17.02 5.26 -13.09
C HIS A 71 15.89 5.76 -13.99
N PHE A 72 16.17 5.84 -15.29
CA PHE A 72 15.23 6.31 -16.31
C PHE A 72 14.51 5.13 -16.97
N ASN A 73 13.20 5.28 -17.10
CA ASN A 73 12.40 4.41 -17.97
C ASN A 73 11.45 5.26 -18.82
N GLU A 74 11.05 4.69 -19.96
CA GLU A 74 9.99 5.22 -20.81
C GLU A 74 9.13 4.06 -21.31
N THR A 75 7.81 4.20 -21.22
CA THR A 75 6.86 3.22 -21.74
C THR A 75 5.80 3.92 -22.56
N GLU A 76 5.19 3.20 -23.52
CA GLU A 76 4.14 3.74 -24.36
C GLU A 76 2.97 4.30 -23.56
N VAL A 77 2.62 3.64 -22.44
CA VAL A 77 1.44 3.98 -21.63
C VAL A 77 1.73 5.06 -20.58
N ALA A 78 2.86 4.96 -19.89
CA ALA A 78 3.20 5.89 -18.80
C ALA A 78 4.05 7.08 -19.28
N GLY A 79 4.59 7.02 -20.50
CA GLY A 79 5.58 7.99 -20.96
C GLY A 79 6.88 7.89 -20.14
N ARG A 80 7.52 9.04 -19.95
CA ARG A 80 8.79 9.19 -19.25
C ARG A 80 8.62 9.15 -17.73
N PHE A 81 9.43 8.32 -17.04
CA PHE A 81 9.47 8.34 -15.58
C PHE A 81 10.86 7.95 -15.04
N TRP A 82 11.10 8.35 -13.82
CA TRP A 82 12.35 8.13 -13.08
C TRP A 82 12.07 7.32 -11.83
N SER A 83 12.95 6.38 -11.53
CA SER A 83 12.88 5.54 -10.33
C SER A 83 14.03 5.90 -9.39
N LEU A 84 13.70 6.46 -8.22
CA LEU A 84 14.67 6.78 -7.17
C LEU A 84 14.80 5.58 -6.24
N SER A 85 16.00 5.05 -6.12
CA SER A 85 16.27 3.85 -5.31
C SER A 85 17.02 4.12 -3.99
N ARG A 86 17.73 5.25 -3.84
CA ARG A 86 18.49 5.62 -2.62
C ARG A 86 17.65 6.43 -1.64
N TYR A 87 17.83 6.18 -0.37
CA TYR A 87 17.14 6.86 0.74
C TYR A 87 17.23 8.37 0.67
N ALA A 88 18.44 8.92 0.45
CA ALA A 88 18.66 10.35 0.46
C ALA A 88 17.91 11.07 -0.67
N ASP A 89 17.92 10.51 -1.89
CA ASP A 89 17.24 11.07 -3.06
C ASP A 89 15.72 11.02 -2.87
N ILE A 90 15.20 9.91 -2.38
CA ILE A 90 13.78 9.74 -2.05
C ILE A 90 13.35 10.81 -1.03
N LYS A 91 14.08 10.93 0.08
CA LYS A 91 13.75 11.91 1.14
C LYS A 91 13.80 13.35 0.63
N LYS A 92 14.79 13.69 -0.22
CA LYS A 92 14.92 15.01 -0.84
C LYS A 92 13.67 15.34 -1.66
N VAL A 93 13.24 14.43 -2.53
CA VAL A 93 12.07 14.63 -3.40
C VAL A 93 10.78 14.67 -2.59
N ASP A 94 10.63 13.80 -1.60
CA ASP A 94 9.41 13.71 -0.77
C ASP A 94 9.19 14.96 0.10
N THR A 95 10.25 15.69 0.44
CA THR A 95 10.17 16.92 1.24
C THR A 95 10.10 18.22 0.42
N ASP A 96 10.36 18.17 -0.88
CA ASP A 96 10.39 19.33 -1.78
C ASP A 96 9.16 19.40 -2.69
N TRP A 97 7.99 19.63 -2.10
CA TRP A 97 6.73 19.69 -2.84
C TRP A 97 6.66 20.84 -3.85
N GLN A 98 7.43 21.90 -3.69
CA GLN A 98 7.47 23.03 -4.61
C GLN A 98 8.02 22.61 -5.99
N ASN A 99 9.04 21.76 -5.99
CA ASN A 99 9.65 21.25 -7.22
C ASN A 99 9.04 19.93 -7.68
N PHE A 100 8.46 19.13 -6.76
CA PHE A 100 7.95 17.78 -6.99
C PHE A 100 6.51 17.66 -6.49
N SER A 101 5.56 17.97 -7.38
CA SER A 101 4.13 18.04 -7.09
C SER A 101 3.49 16.68 -6.92
N SER A 102 2.49 16.59 -6.07
CA SER A 102 1.57 15.45 -5.98
C SER A 102 0.31 15.60 -6.85
N ALA A 103 0.07 16.79 -7.41
CA ALA A 103 -1.21 17.13 -8.05
C ALA A 103 -1.60 16.26 -9.25
N ASN A 104 -0.64 15.53 -9.84
CA ASN A 104 -0.90 14.62 -10.95
C ASN A 104 -1.05 13.13 -10.52
N GLY A 105 -1.24 12.87 -9.22
CA GLY A 105 -1.42 11.54 -8.66
C GLY A 105 -0.19 10.99 -7.94
N ILE A 106 -0.39 9.90 -7.21
CA ILE A 106 0.58 9.29 -6.29
C ILE A 106 1.14 7.94 -6.74
N THR A 107 0.59 7.37 -7.80
CA THR A 107 1.06 6.14 -8.45
C THR A 107 1.53 6.45 -9.85
N LEU A 108 2.31 5.56 -10.48
CA LEU A 108 2.63 5.68 -11.89
C LEU A 108 1.34 5.79 -12.69
N GLY A 109 1.21 6.86 -13.45
CA GLY A 109 0.00 7.24 -14.17
C GLY A 109 0.28 7.52 -15.64
N PHE A 110 -0.75 7.94 -16.34
CA PHE A 110 -0.62 8.46 -17.69
C PHE A 110 0.19 9.76 -17.70
N PRO A 111 0.81 10.14 -18.82
CA PRO A 111 1.49 11.43 -18.96
C PRO A 111 0.57 12.60 -18.61
N VAL A 112 1.13 13.68 -18.12
CA VAL A 112 0.36 14.90 -17.78
C VAL A 112 -0.33 15.41 -19.05
N GLY A 113 -1.67 15.60 -18.94
CA GLY A 113 -2.50 16.06 -20.06
C GLY A 113 -2.98 14.96 -21.01
N ALA A 114 -2.63 13.70 -20.77
CA ALA A 114 -3.19 12.60 -21.54
C ALA A 114 -4.67 12.39 -21.21
N GLU A 115 -5.45 11.98 -22.19
CA GLU A 115 -6.83 11.56 -21.98
C GLU A 115 -6.88 10.22 -21.25
N LEU A 116 -7.76 10.12 -20.27
CA LEU A 116 -7.98 8.86 -19.57
C LEU A 116 -8.74 7.87 -20.45
N PRO A 117 -8.42 6.57 -20.41
CA PRO A 117 -9.19 5.56 -21.08
C PRO A 117 -10.67 5.63 -20.75
N GLU A 118 -11.53 5.28 -21.72
CA GLU A 118 -12.97 5.22 -21.52
C GLU A 118 -13.32 4.32 -20.32
N GLY A 119 -14.29 4.75 -19.53
CA GLY A 119 -14.72 4.03 -18.32
C GLY A 119 -13.92 4.32 -17.05
N MET A 120 -12.72 4.91 -17.15
CA MET A 120 -11.95 5.29 -15.96
C MET A 120 -12.56 6.50 -15.27
N LEU A 121 -12.70 6.40 -13.93
CA LEU A 121 -13.11 7.54 -13.10
C LEU A 121 -11.92 8.48 -12.87
N ASN A 122 -12.15 9.76 -13.12
CA ASN A 122 -11.19 10.81 -12.74
C ASN A 122 -11.43 11.19 -11.27
N LEU A 123 -10.72 10.52 -10.37
CA LEU A 123 -10.84 10.74 -8.94
C LEU A 123 -9.82 11.79 -8.48
N SER A 124 -10.31 12.81 -7.79
CA SER A 124 -9.47 13.79 -7.11
C SER A 124 -9.38 13.45 -5.61
N THR A 125 -8.18 13.42 -5.07
CA THR A 125 -7.92 13.08 -3.66
C THR A 125 -6.98 14.10 -3.05
N PHE A 126 -7.14 14.44 -1.75
CA PHE A 126 -6.26 15.44 -1.15
C PHE A 126 -4.79 15.03 -1.10
N ILE A 127 -4.46 13.73 -1.09
CA ILE A 127 -3.06 13.26 -1.19
C ILE A 127 -2.45 13.56 -2.57
N ALA A 128 -3.29 13.69 -3.60
CA ALA A 128 -2.91 14.10 -4.94
C ALA A 128 -3.17 15.60 -5.17
N MET A 129 -2.88 16.41 -4.17
CA MET A 129 -2.95 17.86 -4.20
C MET A 129 -1.70 18.45 -3.55
N ASP A 130 -1.40 19.71 -3.88
CA ASP A 130 -0.33 20.46 -3.22
C ASP A 130 -0.91 21.49 -2.23
N PRO A 131 -0.12 21.99 -1.26
CA PRO A 131 -0.52 23.14 -0.45
C PRO A 131 -0.90 24.36 -1.30
N PRO A 132 -1.92 25.16 -0.89
CA PRO A 132 -2.64 25.11 0.39
C PRO A 132 -3.89 24.19 0.38
N VAL A 133 -4.35 23.73 -0.78
CA VAL A 133 -5.60 22.93 -0.90
C VAL A 133 -5.46 21.60 -0.17
N HIS A 134 -4.31 20.92 -0.35
CA HIS A 134 -3.97 19.71 0.40
C HIS A 134 -4.16 19.90 1.91
N ASP A 135 -3.56 20.97 2.46
CA ASP A 135 -3.55 21.20 3.90
C ASP A 135 -4.95 21.44 4.46
N ALA A 136 -5.79 22.18 3.71
CA ALA A 136 -7.16 22.48 4.09
C ALA A 136 -8.02 21.20 4.17
N GLN A 137 -8.02 20.37 3.13
CA GLN A 137 -8.79 19.12 3.11
C GLN A 137 -8.25 18.09 4.10
N ARG A 138 -6.93 17.93 4.21
CA ARG A 138 -6.29 17.05 5.18
C ARG A 138 -6.67 17.42 6.62
N LYS A 139 -6.68 18.72 6.95
CA LYS A 139 -7.03 19.22 8.27
C LYS A 139 -8.47 18.83 8.69
N ALA A 140 -9.39 18.79 7.75
CA ALA A 140 -10.79 18.43 8.02
C ALA A 140 -10.93 17.03 8.65
N VAL A 141 -10.08 16.08 8.26
CA VAL A 141 -10.15 14.67 8.71
C VAL A 141 -9.07 14.27 9.73
N ALA A 142 -8.07 15.13 9.95
CA ALA A 142 -6.92 14.82 10.82
C ALA A 142 -7.32 14.56 12.28
N GLY A 143 -8.45 15.13 12.74
CA GLY A 143 -8.96 14.92 14.08
C GLY A 143 -9.28 13.46 14.41
N SER A 144 -9.66 12.64 13.40
CA SER A 144 -10.00 11.22 13.59
C SER A 144 -8.86 10.40 14.19
N VAL A 145 -7.61 10.72 13.83
CA VAL A 145 -6.38 10.04 14.26
C VAL A 145 -5.53 10.87 15.24
N ALA A 146 -6.12 11.91 15.83
CA ALA A 146 -5.44 12.71 16.85
C ALA A 146 -5.13 11.88 18.12
N PRO A 147 -4.04 12.16 18.85
CA PRO A 147 -3.64 11.36 20.02
C PRO A 147 -4.73 11.18 21.08
N THR A 148 -5.55 12.21 21.30
CA THR A 148 -6.69 12.15 22.24
C THR A 148 -7.77 11.16 21.82
N ASN A 149 -8.03 11.02 20.53
CA ASN A 149 -8.99 10.07 19.99
C ASN A 149 -8.40 8.66 19.96
N LEU A 150 -7.13 8.51 19.61
CA LEU A 150 -6.43 7.22 19.67
C LEU A 150 -6.43 6.62 21.07
N GLY A 151 -6.22 7.44 22.11
CA GLY A 151 -6.31 6.98 23.51
C GLY A 151 -7.68 6.41 23.86
N LYS A 152 -8.76 6.98 23.32
CA LYS A 152 -10.13 6.45 23.50
C LYS A 152 -10.37 5.15 22.71
N MET A 153 -9.70 4.98 21.57
CA MET A 153 -9.85 3.81 20.71
C MET A 153 -9.06 2.60 21.19
N GLU A 154 -7.99 2.78 21.98
CA GLU A 154 -7.10 1.68 22.37
C GLU A 154 -7.85 0.52 23.03
N ALA A 155 -8.76 0.81 23.97
CA ALA A 155 -9.56 -0.22 24.64
C ALA A 155 -10.42 -1.02 23.66
N LEU A 156 -11.03 -0.36 22.68
CA LEU A 156 -11.83 -1.01 21.64
C LEU A 156 -10.95 -1.86 20.69
N ILE A 157 -9.82 -1.32 20.26
CA ILE A 157 -8.84 -2.05 19.42
C ILE A 157 -8.41 -3.31 20.14
N ARG A 158 -8.06 -3.22 21.43
CA ARG A 158 -7.63 -4.35 22.24
C ARG A 158 -8.74 -5.39 22.39
N ALA A 159 -9.96 -4.99 22.73
CA ALA A 159 -11.09 -5.90 22.87
C ALA A 159 -11.37 -6.69 21.57
N ARG A 160 -11.32 -6.02 20.42
CA ARG A 160 -11.49 -6.67 19.12
C ARG A 160 -10.33 -7.60 18.77
N THR A 161 -9.10 -7.17 19.04
CA THR A 161 -7.91 -8.01 18.85
C THR A 161 -8.01 -9.27 19.71
N CYS A 162 -8.39 -9.15 20.99
CA CYS A 162 -8.64 -10.29 21.87
C CYS A 162 -9.68 -11.23 21.26
N ALA A 163 -10.84 -10.71 20.87
CA ALA A 163 -11.92 -11.52 20.32
C ALA A 163 -11.49 -12.31 19.07
N VAL A 164 -10.75 -11.68 18.15
CA VAL A 164 -10.22 -12.35 16.95
C VAL A 164 -9.20 -13.42 17.35
N LEU A 165 -8.23 -13.10 18.20
CA LEU A 165 -7.19 -14.06 18.60
C LEU A 165 -7.76 -15.23 19.43
N ASP A 166 -8.80 -14.98 20.23
CA ASP A 166 -9.47 -16.03 21.02
C ASP A 166 -10.29 -16.99 20.16
N SER A 167 -10.74 -16.55 18.97
CA SER A 167 -11.50 -17.39 18.01
C SER A 167 -10.63 -18.24 17.10
N LEU A 168 -9.29 -18.07 17.09
CA LEU A 168 -8.41 -18.79 16.19
C LEU A 168 -8.40 -20.30 16.47
N PRO A 169 -8.43 -21.16 15.42
CA PRO A 169 -8.36 -22.61 15.57
C PRO A 169 -6.97 -23.00 16.08
N GLU A 170 -6.91 -23.92 17.03
CA GLU A 170 -5.64 -24.44 17.57
C GLU A 170 -5.23 -25.73 16.85
N GLY A 171 -3.97 -25.79 16.41
CA GLY A 171 -3.42 -26.97 15.75
C GLY A 171 -3.87 -27.19 14.29
N GLU A 172 -4.73 -26.33 13.77
CA GLU A 172 -5.16 -26.35 12.37
C GLU A 172 -4.50 -25.22 11.60
N THR A 173 -4.24 -25.44 10.30
CA THR A 173 -3.73 -24.40 9.41
C THR A 173 -4.87 -23.52 8.92
N PHE A 174 -4.74 -22.22 9.10
CA PHE A 174 -5.69 -21.21 8.61
C PHE A 174 -4.94 -20.07 7.89
N ASP A 175 -5.68 -19.25 7.15
CA ASP A 175 -5.14 -18.07 6.50
C ASP A 175 -5.11 -16.87 7.46
N TRP A 176 -3.92 -16.43 7.82
CA TRP A 176 -3.73 -15.26 8.69
C TRP A 176 -4.22 -13.96 8.06
N VAL A 177 -4.07 -13.81 6.74
CA VAL A 177 -4.49 -12.60 6.03
C VAL A 177 -5.98 -12.38 6.20
N GLU A 178 -6.78 -13.41 5.86
CA GLU A 178 -8.24 -13.35 5.92
C GLU A 178 -8.75 -13.31 7.36
N THR A 179 -8.23 -14.22 8.22
CA THR A 179 -8.81 -14.45 9.54
C THR A 179 -8.43 -13.36 10.55
N VAL A 180 -7.24 -12.78 10.43
CA VAL A 180 -6.74 -11.80 11.40
C VAL A 180 -6.56 -10.42 10.80
N SER A 181 -5.73 -10.30 9.76
CA SER A 181 -5.30 -8.99 9.30
C SER A 181 -6.43 -8.20 8.65
N ILE A 182 -7.21 -8.82 7.76
CA ILE A 182 -8.39 -8.21 7.12
C ILE A 182 -9.46 -7.92 8.16
N GLU A 183 -9.75 -8.86 9.05
CA GLU A 183 -10.80 -8.68 10.04
C GLU A 183 -10.52 -7.48 10.97
N LEU A 184 -9.30 -7.38 11.51
CA LEU A 184 -8.91 -6.28 12.39
C LEU A 184 -8.93 -4.92 11.69
N THR A 185 -8.40 -4.83 10.47
CA THR A 185 -8.37 -3.55 9.74
C THR A 185 -9.77 -3.13 9.27
N THR A 186 -10.60 -4.08 8.85
CA THR A 186 -11.99 -3.82 8.45
C THR A 186 -12.83 -3.31 9.62
N MET A 187 -12.69 -3.94 10.80
CA MET A 187 -13.36 -3.47 12.01
C MET A 187 -12.89 -2.06 12.40
N MET A 188 -11.61 -1.74 12.22
CA MET A 188 -11.07 -0.40 12.52
C MET A 188 -11.65 0.64 11.57
N LEU A 189 -11.70 0.34 10.27
CA LEU A 189 -12.32 1.22 9.28
C LEU A 189 -13.80 1.47 9.59
N ALA A 190 -14.55 0.40 9.90
CA ALA A 190 -15.96 0.55 10.28
C ALA A 190 -16.14 1.50 11.46
N THR A 191 -15.20 1.51 12.43
CA THR A 191 -15.21 2.47 13.54
C THR A 191 -14.89 3.89 13.09
N LEU A 192 -13.87 4.09 12.25
CA LEU A 192 -13.45 5.41 11.80
C LEU A 192 -14.53 6.12 10.97
N PHE A 193 -15.29 5.34 10.20
CA PHE A 193 -16.38 5.86 9.35
C PHE A 193 -17.75 5.81 10.05
N ASP A 194 -17.85 5.22 11.25
CA ASP A 194 -19.12 4.86 11.89
C ASP A 194 -20.03 4.14 10.89
N PHE A 195 -19.44 3.13 10.24
CA PHE A 195 -20.04 2.36 9.15
C PHE A 195 -20.83 1.18 9.72
N PRO A 196 -21.99 0.80 9.15
CA PRO A 196 -22.74 -0.38 9.58
C PRO A 196 -21.85 -1.62 9.64
N PHE A 197 -21.80 -2.24 10.84
CA PHE A 197 -20.81 -3.28 11.12
C PHE A 197 -21.05 -4.56 10.28
N GLU A 198 -22.29 -4.87 9.98
CA GLU A 198 -22.72 -5.96 9.11
C GLU A 198 -22.22 -5.78 7.67
N ASP A 199 -22.10 -4.55 7.19
CA ASP A 199 -21.64 -4.22 5.84
C ASP A 199 -20.14 -3.97 5.73
N ARG A 200 -19.39 -4.07 6.84
CA ARG A 200 -17.97 -3.70 6.91
C ARG A 200 -17.07 -4.31 5.82
N ARG A 201 -17.41 -5.51 5.34
CA ARG A 201 -16.64 -6.18 4.27
C ARG A 201 -16.68 -5.44 2.94
N LYS A 202 -17.67 -4.57 2.71
CA LYS A 202 -17.70 -3.67 1.56
C LYS A 202 -16.49 -2.72 1.55
N LEU A 203 -16.05 -2.26 2.73
CA LEU A 203 -14.86 -1.39 2.85
C LEU A 203 -13.60 -2.11 2.36
N THR A 204 -13.41 -3.38 2.71
CA THR A 204 -12.31 -4.19 2.18
C THR A 204 -12.42 -4.35 0.67
N ARG A 205 -13.60 -4.70 0.15
CA ARG A 205 -13.84 -4.88 -1.27
C ARG A 205 -13.50 -3.62 -2.07
N TRP A 206 -13.98 -2.45 -1.63
CA TRP A 206 -13.69 -1.18 -2.30
C TRP A 206 -12.21 -0.78 -2.20
N SER A 207 -11.53 -1.13 -1.11
CA SER A 207 -10.08 -0.98 -0.99
C SER A 207 -9.35 -1.82 -2.05
N ASP A 208 -9.65 -3.10 -2.08
CA ASP A 208 -8.96 -4.07 -2.94
C ASP A 208 -9.10 -3.73 -4.43
N ILE A 209 -10.29 -3.30 -4.88
CA ILE A 209 -10.52 -2.98 -6.30
C ILE A 209 -9.95 -1.62 -6.73
N THR A 210 -9.65 -0.72 -5.78
CA THR A 210 -9.17 0.64 -6.10
C THR A 210 -7.87 0.61 -6.91
N PHE A 211 -6.92 -0.25 -6.53
CA PHE A 211 -5.63 -0.39 -7.20
C PHE A 211 -5.44 -1.75 -7.89
N ALA A 212 -6.46 -2.59 -7.93
CA ALA A 212 -6.39 -3.84 -8.65
C ALA A 212 -6.18 -3.62 -10.16
N ILE A 213 -5.34 -4.43 -10.76
CA ILE A 213 -5.19 -4.48 -12.22
C ILE A 213 -6.30 -5.38 -12.76
N PRO A 214 -7.23 -4.87 -13.60
CA PRO A 214 -8.25 -5.70 -14.20
C PRO A 214 -7.64 -6.83 -15.03
N GLN A 215 -8.03 -8.08 -14.77
CA GLN A 215 -7.55 -9.25 -15.51
C GLN A 215 -8.55 -10.41 -15.39
N PRO A 216 -8.64 -11.29 -16.39
CA PRO A 216 -9.51 -12.45 -16.34
C PRO A 216 -9.24 -13.34 -15.11
N GLY A 217 -10.28 -13.68 -14.36
CA GLY A 217 -10.17 -14.44 -13.10
C GLY A 217 -9.54 -13.65 -11.93
N GLY A 218 -9.26 -12.36 -12.11
CA GLY A 218 -8.80 -11.48 -11.04
C GLY A 218 -9.93 -11.01 -10.13
N ILE A 219 -9.58 -10.25 -9.10
CA ILE A 219 -10.54 -9.65 -8.16
C ILE A 219 -11.49 -8.68 -8.87
N ILE A 220 -11.03 -8.09 -9.96
CA ILE A 220 -11.77 -7.24 -10.89
C ILE A 220 -11.36 -7.65 -12.31
N GLU A 221 -12.31 -7.87 -13.20
CA GLU A 221 -12.01 -8.35 -14.55
C GLU A 221 -12.00 -7.23 -15.59
N THR A 222 -12.81 -6.19 -15.41
CA THR A 222 -12.90 -5.08 -16.35
C THR A 222 -12.85 -3.71 -15.67
N VAL A 223 -12.52 -2.67 -16.43
CA VAL A 223 -12.57 -1.28 -15.97
C VAL A 223 -14.00 -0.86 -15.64
N GLU A 224 -14.98 -1.34 -16.42
CA GLU A 224 -16.40 -1.07 -16.25
C GLU A 224 -16.90 -1.66 -14.92
N GLN A 225 -16.55 -2.92 -14.62
CA GLN A 225 -16.89 -3.56 -13.34
C GLN A 225 -16.34 -2.75 -12.17
N ARG A 226 -15.06 -2.34 -12.23
CA ARG A 226 -14.45 -1.49 -11.20
C ARG A 226 -15.22 -0.17 -11.04
N ARG A 227 -15.57 0.47 -12.16
CA ARG A 227 -16.33 1.72 -12.16
C ARG A 227 -17.69 1.55 -11.48
N GLU A 228 -18.43 0.50 -11.79
CA GLU A 228 -19.74 0.22 -11.20
C GLU A 228 -19.65 0.03 -9.68
N GLU A 229 -18.71 -0.79 -9.22
CA GLU A 229 -18.51 -1.03 -7.78
C GLU A 229 -18.05 0.22 -7.02
N LEU A 230 -17.22 1.08 -7.63
CA LEU A 230 -16.82 2.35 -7.02
C LEU A 230 -17.96 3.38 -7.01
N LEU A 231 -18.88 3.34 -7.97
CA LEU A 231 -20.09 4.14 -7.94
C LEU A 231 -21.10 3.64 -6.88
N GLU A 232 -21.17 2.31 -6.63
CA GLU A 232 -21.91 1.78 -5.47
C GLU A 232 -21.34 2.33 -4.15
N CYS A 233 -20.02 2.37 -4.02
CA CYS A 233 -19.35 3.00 -2.87
C CYS A 233 -19.80 4.45 -2.69
N LEU A 234 -19.77 5.24 -3.76
CA LEU A 234 -20.22 6.64 -3.72
C LEU A 234 -21.66 6.75 -3.23
N GLN A 235 -22.59 5.97 -3.81
CA GLN A 235 -24.00 5.98 -3.44
C GLN A 235 -24.22 5.60 -1.98
N TYR A 236 -23.47 4.62 -1.49
CA TYR A 236 -23.54 4.18 -0.10
C TYR A 236 -23.12 5.31 0.85
N PHE A 237 -21.97 5.93 0.59
CA PHE A 237 -21.48 7.02 1.43
C PHE A 237 -22.25 8.34 1.27
N GLN A 238 -22.92 8.57 0.16
CA GLN A 238 -23.84 9.71 0.02
C GLN A 238 -25.03 9.57 0.98
N ARG A 239 -25.62 8.38 1.10
CA ARG A 239 -26.69 8.12 2.09
C ARG A 239 -26.18 8.33 3.52
N LEU A 240 -25.02 7.81 3.86
CA LEU A 240 -24.40 8.06 5.17
C LEU A 240 -24.14 9.54 5.40
N LYS A 241 -23.66 10.29 4.39
CA LYS A 241 -23.47 11.75 4.49
C LYS A 241 -24.78 12.46 4.80
N GLU A 242 -25.87 12.12 4.14
CA GLU A 242 -27.20 12.70 4.39
C GLU A 242 -27.66 12.45 5.84
N GLU A 243 -27.46 11.26 6.36
CA GLU A 243 -27.75 10.91 7.75
C GLU A 243 -26.89 11.74 8.73
N ARG A 244 -25.58 11.89 8.46
CA ARG A 244 -24.64 12.65 9.31
C ARG A 244 -24.84 14.15 9.23
N LEU A 245 -25.43 14.69 8.16
CA LEU A 245 -25.85 16.09 8.10
C LEU A 245 -26.95 16.40 9.10
N GLN A 246 -27.84 15.44 9.39
CA GLN A 246 -28.92 15.58 10.37
C GLN A 246 -28.45 15.22 11.80
N ASN A 247 -27.57 14.22 11.92
CA ASN A 247 -27.10 13.66 13.20
C ASN A 247 -25.57 13.55 13.19
N PRO A 248 -24.83 14.65 13.40
CA PRO A 248 -23.37 14.65 13.31
C PRO A 248 -22.72 13.82 14.42
N GLY A 249 -21.76 12.95 14.04
CA GLY A 249 -20.91 12.18 14.91
C GLY A 249 -19.48 12.72 14.98
N HIS A 250 -18.58 11.87 15.47
CA HIS A 250 -17.13 12.13 15.50
C HIS A 250 -16.36 11.29 14.48
N ASP A 251 -17.07 10.71 13.53
CA ASP A 251 -16.55 9.85 12.47
C ASP A 251 -16.07 10.64 11.25
N LEU A 252 -15.37 9.96 10.34
CA LEU A 252 -14.82 10.56 9.13
C LEU A 252 -15.91 11.09 8.18
N VAL A 253 -17.08 10.44 8.09
CA VAL A 253 -18.19 10.91 7.24
C VAL A 253 -18.72 12.22 7.77
N SER A 254 -18.97 12.32 9.10
CA SER A 254 -19.38 13.56 9.77
C SER A 254 -18.35 14.68 9.60
N MET A 255 -17.06 14.37 9.78
CA MET A 255 -15.98 15.36 9.59
C MET A 255 -15.94 15.90 8.16
N MET A 256 -16.11 15.04 7.14
CA MET A 256 -16.14 15.48 5.74
C MET A 256 -17.44 16.23 5.40
N ALA A 257 -18.57 15.84 5.98
CA ALA A 257 -19.87 16.47 5.72
C ALA A 257 -19.97 17.90 6.29
N HIS A 258 -19.27 18.18 7.40
CA HIS A 258 -19.33 19.46 8.12
C HIS A 258 -18.06 20.29 8.00
N GLY A 259 -16.96 19.72 7.46
CA GLY A 259 -15.70 20.44 7.28
C GLY A 259 -15.81 21.60 6.30
N ALA A 260 -15.30 22.78 6.64
CA ALA A 260 -15.40 23.98 5.80
C ALA A 260 -14.86 23.75 4.37
N ASP A 261 -13.79 22.95 4.26
CA ASP A 261 -13.08 22.67 3.01
C ASP A 261 -13.48 21.34 2.35
N THR A 262 -14.47 20.61 2.93
CA THR A 262 -14.88 19.28 2.43
C THR A 262 -16.37 19.10 2.24
N LYS A 263 -17.20 19.95 2.83
CA LYS A 263 -18.67 19.81 2.77
C LYS A 263 -19.26 19.94 1.35
N ASP A 264 -18.63 20.79 0.52
CA ASP A 264 -19.08 21.17 -0.82
C ASP A 264 -18.26 20.45 -1.94
N LEU A 265 -17.53 19.37 -1.60
CA LEU A 265 -16.81 18.57 -2.59
C LEU A 265 -17.75 18.00 -3.65
N SER A 266 -17.31 18.00 -4.91
CA SER A 266 -18.01 17.31 -5.98
C SER A 266 -18.10 15.79 -5.67
N PRO A 267 -19.05 15.05 -6.26
CA PRO A 267 -19.19 13.62 -6.03
C PRO A 267 -17.88 12.83 -6.26
N MET A 268 -17.09 13.18 -7.28
CA MET A 268 -15.83 12.49 -7.59
C MET A 268 -14.69 12.85 -6.61
N GLU A 269 -14.61 14.06 -6.13
CA GLU A 269 -13.68 14.45 -5.06
C GLU A 269 -14.05 13.79 -3.72
N TYR A 270 -15.36 13.74 -3.42
CA TYR A 270 -15.85 13.05 -2.22
C TYR A 270 -15.51 11.55 -2.27
N LEU A 271 -15.82 10.87 -3.38
CA LEU A 271 -15.45 9.46 -3.59
C LEU A 271 -13.92 9.26 -3.51
N GLY A 272 -13.15 10.11 -4.17
CA GLY A 272 -11.68 10.03 -4.14
C GLY A 272 -11.13 10.12 -2.72
N ASN A 273 -11.62 11.06 -1.91
CA ASN A 273 -11.19 11.21 -0.52
C ASN A 273 -11.64 10.04 0.38
N LEU A 274 -12.85 9.50 0.16
CA LEU A 274 -13.30 8.30 0.85
C LEU A 274 -12.39 7.11 0.54
N LEU A 275 -12.13 6.83 -0.74
CA LEU A 275 -11.26 5.73 -1.16
C LEU A 275 -9.84 5.90 -0.63
N LEU A 276 -9.30 7.12 -0.63
CA LEU A 276 -8.01 7.41 -0.02
C LEU A 276 -7.96 6.99 1.46
N LEU A 277 -8.99 7.34 2.23
CA LEU A 277 -9.05 7.02 3.67
C LEU A 277 -9.29 5.52 3.91
N ILE A 278 -10.11 4.88 3.07
CA ILE A 278 -10.36 3.44 3.14
C ILE A 278 -9.06 2.66 2.83
N VAL A 279 -8.44 2.91 1.69
CA VAL A 279 -7.20 2.23 1.26
C VAL A 279 -6.06 2.48 2.25
N GLY A 280 -5.88 3.74 2.65
CA GLY A 280 -4.81 4.12 3.58
C GLY A 280 -4.94 3.46 4.95
N GLY A 281 -6.17 3.21 5.42
CA GLY A 281 -6.44 2.55 6.70
C GLY A 281 -6.46 1.02 6.63
N ASN A 282 -6.70 0.44 5.46
CA ASN A 282 -6.84 -1.00 5.26
C ASN A 282 -5.53 -1.66 4.81
N ASP A 283 -5.12 -1.42 3.56
CA ASP A 283 -4.11 -2.22 2.88
C ASP A 283 -2.75 -2.17 3.55
N THR A 284 -2.33 -1.00 4.00
CA THR A 284 -1.00 -0.82 4.59
C THR A 284 -0.86 -1.52 5.94
N THR A 285 -1.88 -1.40 6.79
CA THR A 285 -1.89 -2.00 8.13
C THR A 285 -2.08 -3.52 8.03
N ARG A 286 -3.00 -4.00 7.20
CA ARG A 286 -3.23 -5.42 6.89
C ARG A 286 -1.93 -6.12 6.48
N ASN A 287 -1.23 -5.54 5.50
CA ASN A 287 0.01 -6.12 4.98
C ASN A 287 1.16 -6.03 5.99
N THR A 288 1.18 -5.03 6.86
CA THR A 288 2.17 -4.94 7.94
C THR A 288 1.89 -5.95 9.06
N MET A 289 0.63 -6.19 9.42
CA MET A 289 0.24 -7.25 10.37
C MET A 289 0.69 -8.62 9.87
N SER A 290 0.36 -8.97 8.63
CA SER A 290 0.77 -10.23 7.99
C SER A 290 2.29 -10.32 7.86
N GLY A 291 2.93 -9.25 7.39
CA GLY A 291 4.39 -9.16 7.25
C GLY A 291 5.13 -9.29 8.58
N SER A 292 4.53 -8.86 9.71
CA SER A 292 5.14 -9.02 11.03
C SER A 292 5.24 -10.49 11.45
N VAL A 293 4.20 -11.27 11.19
CA VAL A 293 4.20 -12.72 11.46
C VAL A 293 5.20 -13.42 10.54
N TYR A 294 5.17 -13.13 9.25
CA TYR A 294 6.12 -13.71 8.30
C TYR A 294 7.57 -13.36 8.66
N ALA A 295 7.86 -12.09 8.97
CA ALA A 295 9.22 -11.64 9.30
C ALA A 295 9.77 -12.32 10.57
N LEU A 296 8.99 -12.39 11.64
CA LEU A 296 9.42 -13.02 12.89
C LEU A 296 9.54 -14.56 12.77
N ASN A 297 8.83 -15.20 11.83
CA ASN A 297 9.10 -16.60 11.46
C ASN A 297 10.39 -16.76 10.64
N LYS A 298 10.66 -15.83 9.73
CA LYS A 298 11.87 -15.84 8.91
C LYS A 298 13.14 -15.56 9.73
N PHE A 299 13.01 -14.82 10.82
CA PHE A 299 14.09 -14.46 11.74
C PHE A 299 13.77 -14.92 13.17
N PRO A 300 13.79 -16.24 13.46
CA PRO A 300 13.31 -16.80 14.74
C PRO A 300 14.11 -16.31 15.95
N GLU A 301 15.37 -15.91 15.77
CA GLU A 301 16.18 -15.31 16.84
C GLU A 301 15.58 -13.97 17.32
N GLN A 302 14.91 -13.23 16.44
CA GLN A 302 14.23 -11.98 16.80
C GLN A 302 12.93 -12.26 17.58
N MET A 303 12.20 -13.30 17.21
CA MET A 303 11.04 -13.75 17.97
C MET A 303 11.45 -14.20 19.37
N THR A 304 12.58 -14.93 19.52
CA THR A 304 13.11 -15.33 20.82
C THR A 304 13.42 -14.13 21.70
N LYS A 305 14.06 -13.10 21.16
CA LYS A 305 14.32 -11.83 21.88
C LYS A 305 13.01 -11.15 22.32
N LEU A 306 12.04 -11.08 21.41
CA LEU A 306 10.75 -10.44 21.68
C LEU A 306 9.98 -11.16 22.81
N MET A 307 9.98 -12.50 22.79
CA MET A 307 9.37 -13.31 23.86
C MET A 307 10.07 -13.12 25.21
N ALA A 308 11.39 -13.01 25.21
CA ALA A 308 12.19 -12.76 26.41
C ALA A 308 11.99 -11.33 26.97
N ASN A 309 11.75 -10.35 26.11
CA ASN A 309 11.55 -8.95 26.48
C ASN A 309 10.42 -8.30 25.66
N PRO A 310 9.15 -8.41 26.10
CA PRO A 310 8.01 -7.75 25.46
C PRO A 310 8.12 -6.21 25.40
N GLY A 311 8.99 -5.60 26.18
CA GLY A 311 9.30 -4.16 26.09
C GLY A 311 9.89 -3.73 24.75
N LEU A 312 10.35 -4.68 23.92
CA LEU A 312 10.83 -4.44 22.55
C LEU A 312 9.69 -4.28 21.52
N ILE A 313 8.41 -4.50 21.87
CA ILE A 313 7.30 -4.37 20.92
C ILE A 313 7.31 -3.02 20.18
N PRO A 314 7.48 -1.85 20.80
CA PRO A 314 7.49 -0.58 20.08
C PRO A 314 8.66 -0.44 19.06
N SER A 315 9.81 -1.00 19.37
CA SER A 315 10.96 -1.02 18.45
C SER A 315 10.75 -2.02 17.33
N MET A 316 10.27 -3.22 17.66
CA MET A 316 9.89 -4.26 16.70
C MET A 316 8.84 -3.75 15.70
N VAL A 317 7.82 -3.01 16.13
CA VAL A 317 6.80 -2.43 15.26
C VAL A 317 7.43 -1.49 14.23
N ALA A 318 8.32 -0.60 14.67
CA ALA A 318 9.02 0.32 13.74
C ALA A 318 9.89 -0.45 12.74
N GLU A 319 10.61 -1.46 13.20
CA GLU A 319 11.47 -2.29 12.33
C GLU A 319 10.66 -3.14 11.35
N VAL A 320 9.54 -3.71 11.76
CA VAL A 320 8.62 -4.44 10.87
C VAL A 320 8.07 -3.50 9.79
N ILE A 321 7.64 -2.29 10.14
CA ILE A 321 7.16 -1.30 9.16
C ILE A 321 8.26 -0.95 8.15
N ARG A 322 9.52 -0.80 8.60
CA ARG A 322 10.68 -0.62 7.71
C ARG A 322 10.87 -1.83 6.81
N TRP A 323 10.90 -3.03 7.38
CA TRP A 323 11.22 -4.27 6.68
C TRP A 323 10.13 -4.66 5.68
N GLN A 324 8.86 -4.54 6.04
CA GLN A 324 7.73 -4.85 5.18
C GLN A 324 7.50 -3.81 4.08
N THR A 325 7.56 -2.52 4.41
CA THR A 325 7.27 -1.41 3.50
C THR A 325 6.02 -1.67 2.64
N PRO A 326 4.81 -1.61 3.21
CA PRO A 326 3.58 -2.11 2.57
C PRO A 326 3.16 -1.33 1.32
N LEU A 327 3.54 -0.04 1.19
CA LEU A 327 3.52 0.69 -0.06
C LEU A 327 4.94 0.81 -0.59
N ALA A 328 5.18 0.19 -1.75
CA ALA A 328 6.53 0.08 -2.29
C ALA A 328 7.08 1.42 -2.76
N TYR A 329 6.24 2.31 -3.28
CA TYR A 329 6.63 3.63 -3.74
C TYR A 329 5.50 4.65 -3.60
N MET A 330 5.83 5.91 -3.77
CA MET A 330 4.93 7.02 -4.08
C MET A 330 5.49 7.79 -5.27
N ARG A 331 4.60 8.50 -6.00
CA ARG A 331 4.99 9.31 -7.17
C ARG A 331 4.95 10.79 -6.83
N ARG A 332 5.83 11.54 -7.51
CA ARG A 332 5.75 12.99 -7.70
C ARG A 332 5.86 13.31 -9.20
N THR A 333 5.54 14.53 -9.56
CA THR A 333 5.71 15.07 -10.91
C THR A 333 6.59 16.30 -10.84
N ALA A 334 7.60 16.41 -11.70
CA ALA A 334 8.48 17.57 -11.75
C ALA A 334 7.73 18.82 -12.24
N ASN A 335 7.76 19.90 -11.45
CA ASN A 335 7.11 21.18 -11.80
C ASN A 335 7.94 22.03 -12.81
N ARG A 336 9.21 21.70 -12.98
CA ARG A 336 10.15 22.39 -13.88
C ARG A 336 11.28 21.45 -14.29
N ASP A 337 12.06 21.87 -15.29
CA ASP A 337 13.34 21.23 -15.59
C ASP A 337 14.29 21.42 -14.39
N LEU A 338 14.94 20.34 -13.96
CA LEU A 338 15.87 20.34 -12.83
C LEU A 338 16.88 19.19 -12.93
N GLU A 339 17.93 19.27 -12.12
CA GLU A 339 18.92 18.19 -11.98
C GLU A 339 18.70 17.41 -10.69
N LEU A 340 18.71 16.07 -10.81
CA LEU A 340 18.64 15.16 -9.67
C LEU A 340 19.63 14.00 -9.89
N GLY A 341 20.57 13.82 -8.96
CA GLY A 341 21.58 12.75 -9.04
C GLY A 341 22.42 12.78 -10.33
N GLY A 342 22.71 13.98 -10.87
CA GLY A 342 23.42 14.15 -12.14
C GLY A 342 22.61 13.92 -13.40
N LYS A 343 21.31 13.61 -13.27
CA LYS A 343 20.39 13.39 -14.39
C LYS A 343 19.51 14.62 -14.62
N GLN A 344 19.19 14.87 -15.91
CA GLN A 344 18.32 15.99 -16.31
C GLN A 344 16.86 15.54 -16.32
N ILE A 345 16.12 15.93 -15.29
CA ILE A 345 14.68 15.69 -15.15
C ILE A 345 13.93 16.80 -15.89
N LYS A 346 13.00 16.43 -16.73
CA LYS A 346 12.17 17.39 -17.47
C LYS A 346 10.90 17.73 -16.69
N LYS A 347 10.38 18.93 -16.92
CA LYS A 347 9.06 19.31 -16.45
C LYS A 347 8.04 18.27 -16.92
N HIS A 348 7.17 17.86 -16.01
CA HIS A 348 6.14 16.81 -16.17
C HIS A 348 6.67 15.37 -16.18
N ASP A 349 7.98 15.12 -16.08
CA ASP A 349 8.48 13.76 -15.81
C ASP A 349 7.91 13.25 -14.48
N GLN A 350 7.51 11.98 -14.47
CA GLN A 350 7.06 11.28 -13.26
C GLN A 350 8.27 10.76 -12.48
N ILE A 351 8.27 10.92 -11.17
CA ILE A 351 9.36 10.48 -10.28
C ILE A 351 8.79 9.51 -9.25
N LEU A 352 9.21 8.26 -9.31
CA LEU A 352 8.82 7.20 -8.38
C LEU A 352 9.85 7.11 -7.25
N MET A 353 9.40 7.39 -6.04
CA MET A 353 10.19 7.31 -4.82
C MET A 353 10.03 5.91 -4.21
N TRP A 354 10.94 4.99 -4.51
CA TRP A 354 10.85 3.59 -4.08
C TRP A 354 11.19 3.42 -2.60
N TYR A 355 10.19 3.60 -1.73
CA TYR A 355 10.35 3.41 -0.28
C TYR A 355 10.85 2.02 0.08
N ALA A 356 10.40 0.98 -0.65
CA ALA A 356 10.88 -0.39 -0.48
C ALA A 356 12.40 -0.49 -0.69
N SER A 357 12.93 0.20 -1.69
CA SER A 357 14.38 0.28 -1.94
C SER A 357 15.11 1.12 -0.90
N GLY A 358 14.62 2.33 -0.62
CA GLY A 358 15.28 3.23 0.33
C GLY A 358 15.32 2.69 1.76
N ASN A 359 14.32 1.89 2.16
CA ASN A 359 14.32 1.17 3.43
C ASN A 359 15.32 -0.02 3.47
N ARG A 360 15.92 -0.35 2.34
CA ARG A 360 17.00 -1.34 2.16
C ARG A 360 18.34 -0.70 1.80
N ASP A 361 18.45 0.62 1.89
CA ASP A 361 19.71 1.32 1.62
C ASP A 361 20.70 1.09 2.78
N ASP A 362 21.79 0.37 2.49
CA ASP A 362 22.85 0.03 3.44
C ASP A 362 23.70 1.23 3.91
N ARG A 363 23.60 2.34 3.17
CA ARG A 363 24.19 3.63 3.57
C ARG A 363 23.47 4.24 4.77
N VAL A 364 22.26 3.76 5.09
CA VAL A 364 21.42 4.26 6.20
C VAL A 364 21.14 3.17 7.22
N PHE A 365 20.83 1.96 6.77
CA PHE A 365 20.46 0.83 7.63
C PHE A 365 21.49 -0.28 7.50
N GLU A 366 22.23 -0.54 8.56
CA GLU A 366 23.19 -1.64 8.59
C GLU A 366 22.48 -2.98 8.39
N ASN A 367 23.00 -3.87 7.51
CA ASN A 367 22.38 -5.16 7.17
C ASN A 367 20.87 -5.02 6.90
N PRO A 368 20.44 -4.20 5.91
CA PRO A 368 19.06 -3.73 5.79
C PRO A 368 18.06 -4.84 5.46
N ASP A 369 18.50 -5.97 4.91
CA ASP A 369 17.65 -7.12 4.57
C ASP A 369 17.28 -7.96 5.80
N ARG A 370 18.07 -7.88 6.88
CA ARG A 370 17.75 -8.53 8.14
C ARG A 370 16.74 -7.73 8.95
N LEU A 371 15.85 -8.46 9.60
CA LEU A 371 15.02 -7.90 10.66
C LEU A 371 15.89 -7.78 11.92
N ASP A 372 15.92 -6.61 12.53
CA ASP A 372 16.57 -6.36 13.81
C ASP A 372 15.66 -5.51 14.69
N ILE A 373 14.95 -6.15 15.63
CA ILE A 373 13.96 -5.48 16.48
C ILE A 373 14.57 -4.50 17.49
N GLU A 374 15.88 -4.46 17.60
CA GLU A 374 16.65 -3.53 18.44
C GLU A 374 17.36 -2.46 17.59
N ARG A 375 17.08 -2.39 16.28
CA ARG A 375 17.70 -1.43 15.35
C ARG A 375 17.52 0.01 15.86
N PRO A 376 18.61 0.77 16.12
CA PRO A 376 18.52 2.08 16.76
C PRO A 376 17.82 3.13 15.89
N ASN A 377 17.90 3.00 14.57
CA ASN A 377 17.33 3.95 13.61
C ASN A 377 16.10 3.40 12.85
N ALA A 378 15.44 2.35 13.33
CA ALA A 378 14.27 1.77 12.69
C ALA A 378 13.18 2.83 12.37
N ARG A 379 12.95 3.78 13.28
CA ARG A 379 11.95 4.86 13.11
C ARG A 379 12.29 5.87 12.01
N GLN A 380 13.48 5.81 11.41
CA GLN A 380 13.85 6.65 10.28
C GLN A 380 13.37 6.10 8.93
N HIS A 381 12.64 4.99 8.93
CA HIS A 381 12.11 4.37 7.70
C HIS A 381 11.27 5.34 6.86
N LEU A 382 11.23 5.08 5.54
CA LEU A 382 10.49 5.88 4.56
C LEU A 382 8.99 5.50 4.45
N SER A 383 8.55 4.38 5.06
CA SER A 383 7.20 3.82 4.83
C SER A 383 6.05 4.77 5.16
N PHE A 384 6.27 5.75 6.02
CA PHE A 384 5.28 6.80 6.32
C PHE A 384 5.48 8.08 5.51
N GLY A 385 6.48 8.13 4.62
CA GLY A 385 6.85 9.32 3.89
C GLY A 385 7.39 10.46 4.79
N PHE A 386 7.75 11.55 4.13
CA PHE A 386 8.22 12.78 4.76
C PHE A 386 7.49 13.99 4.18
N GLY A 387 7.78 15.18 4.75
CA GLY A 387 7.20 16.45 4.27
C GLY A 387 5.71 16.57 4.53
N VAL A 388 5.02 17.34 3.68
CA VAL A 388 3.60 17.71 3.84
C VAL A 388 2.66 16.51 3.73
N HIS A 389 3.04 15.51 2.93
CA HIS A 389 2.25 14.29 2.71
C HIS A 389 2.58 13.15 3.68
N ARG A 390 3.37 13.38 4.72
CA ARG A 390 3.66 12.34 5.71
C ARG A 390 2.37 11.67 6.20
N CYS A 391 2.38 10.34 6.31
CA CYS A 391 1.22 9.53 6.70
C CYS A 391 0.51 10.12 7.93
N MET A 392 -0.78 10.37 7.79
CA MET A 392 -1.63 10.90 8.85
C MET A 392 -1.96 9.81 9.89
N GLY A 393 -2.13 8.56 9.42
CA GLY A 393 -2.52 7.41 10.22
C GLY A 393 -1.36 6.67 10.92
N ASN A 394 -0.11 7.18 10.87
CA ASN A 394 1.05 6.46 11.36
C ASN A 394 0.92 5.99 12.81
N ARG A 395 0.38 6.83 13.70
CA ARG A 395 0.17 6.50 15.12
C ARG A 395 -0.89 5.43 15.31
N LEU A 396 -1.96 5.45 14.50
CA LEU A 396 -3.00 4.42 14.54
C LEU A 396 -2.46 3.07 14.06
N ALA A 397 -1.68 3.04 12.98
CA ALA A 397 -1.04 1.83 12.50
C ALA A 397 -0.08 1.23 13.55
N GLU A 398 0.81 2.06 14.13
CA GLU A 398 1.69 1.62 15.22
C GLU A 398 0.91 1.11 16.43
N LEU A 399 -0.20 1.75 16.81
CA LEU A 399 -1.07 1.33 17.91
C LEU A 399 -1.70 -0.05 17.66
N GLN A 400 -2.27 -0.26 16.47
CA GLN A 400 -2.88 -1.54 16.11
C GLN A 400 -1.86 -2.68 16.12
N LEU A 401 -0.67 -2.46 15.55
CA LEU A 401 0.42 -3.44 15.55
C LEU A 401 0.93 -3.73 16.97
N ARG A 402 1.09 -2.70 17.80
CA ARG A 402 1.50 -2.84 19.19
C ARG A 402 0.50 -3.70 19.96
N VAL A 403 -0.78 -3.37 19.91
CA VAL A 403 -1.84 -4.12 20.59
C VAL A 403 -1.91 -5.55 20.08
N LEU A 404 -1.81 -5.79 18.79
CA LEU A 404 -1.79 -7.13 18.20
C LEU A 404 -0.67 -7.98 18.85
N TRP A 405 0.54 -7.46 18.88
CA TRP A 405 1.69 -8.21 19.42
C TRP A 405 1.67 -8.36 20.94
N GLU A 406 1.18 -7.36 21.68
CA GLU A 406 0.94 -7.48 23.13
C GLU A 406 0.00 -8.65 23.43
N GLU A 407 -1.11 -8.75 22.70
CA GLU A 407 -2.12 -9.80 22.90
C GLU A 407 -1.69 -11.17 22.38
N MET A 408 -0.92 -11.20 21.26
CA MET A 408 -0.34 -12.45 20.75
C MET A 408 0.65 -13.07 21.73
N LEU A 409 1.57 -12.27 22.28
CA LEU A 409 2.57 -12.76 23.23
C LEU A 409 1.95 -13.25 24.55
N GLN A 410 0.76 -12.82 24.90
CA GLN A 410 0.05 -13.36 26.08
C GLN A 410 -0.60 -14.71 25.79
N ARG A 411 -1.10 -14.95 24.56
CA ARG A 411 -1.94 -16.10 24.20
C ARG A 411 -1.20 -17.27 23.62
N PHE A 412 -0.14 -17.01 22.86
CA PHE A 412 0.50 -18.04 22.05
C PHE A 412 1.95 -18.29 22.44
N ASP A 413 2.30 -19.57 22.56
CA ASP A 413 3.69 -20.02 22.63
C ASP A 413 4.34 -19.99 21.24
N LYS A 414 3.54 -20.26 20.21
CA LYS A 414 4.03 -20.36 18.85
C LYS A 414 2.97 -19.88 17.86
N VAL A 415 3.44 -19.11 16.90
CA VAL A 415 2.71 -18.75 15.68
C VAL A 415 3.63 -19.12 14.52
N GLU A 416 3.26 -20.15 13.76
CA GLU A 416 4.15 -20.81 12.80
C GLU A 416 3.60 -20.70 11.38
N VAL A 417 4.38 -20.10 10.49
CA VAL A 417 4.07 -20.03 9.06
C VAL A 417 4.35 -21.41 8.44
N GLN A 418 3.34 -21.99 7.78
CA GLN A 418 3.35 -23.36 7.30
C GLN A 418 3.87 -23.50 5.85
N ALA A 419 3.80 -22.41 5.06
CA ALA A 419 4.31 -22.37 3.68
C ALA A 419 4.63 -20.93 3.29
N GLU A 420 5.34 -20.76 2.18
CA GLU A 420 5.60 -19.43 1.60
C GLU A 420 4.27 -18.70 1.32
N PRO A 421 4.17 -17.41 1.67
CA PRO A 421 2.96 -16.65 1.45
C PRO A 421 2.71 -16.40 -0.04
N GLN A 422 1.44 -16.34 -0.42
CA GLN A 422 1.05 -15.75 -1.70
C GLN A 422 1.06 -14.23 -1.58
N ARG A 423 1.60 -13.56 -2.60
CA ARG A 423 1.80 -12.11 -2.60
C ARG A 423 0.88 -11.40 -3.56
N THR A 424 0.56 -10.16 -3.24
CA THR A 424 -0.24 -9.29 -4.09
C THR A 424 0.47 -9.07 -5.43
N PHE A 425 -0.26 -9.23 -6.54
CA PHE A 425 0.23 -8.91 -7.88
C PHE A 425 0.16 -7.39 -8.11
N SER A 426 1.14 -6.68 -7.58
CA SER A 426 1.21 -5.22 -7.63
C SER A 426 2.66 -4.75 -7.40
N SER A 427 3.08 -3.73 -8.13
CA SER A 427 4.32 -3.01 -7.83
C SER A 427 4.12 -1.88 -6.81
N PHE A 428 2.87 -1.49 -6.55
CA PHE A 428 2.53 -0.43 -5.61
C PHE A 428 2.29 -0.96 -4.20
N VAL A 429 1.46 -2.00 -4.08
CA VAL A 429 1.16 -2.67 -2.80
C VAL A 429 2.10 -3.86 -2.63
N ASN A 430 3.03 -3.78 -1.67
CA ASN A 430 3.87 -4.88 -1.26
C ASN A 430 3.18 -5.65 -0.13
N GLY A 431 2.40 -6.66 -0.50
CA GLY A 431 1.47 -7.31 0.44
C GLY A 431 1.29 -8.80 0.21
N TYR A 432 0.34 -9.34 0.96
CA TYR A 432 0.01 -10.76 1.00
C TYR A 432 -1.47 -10.97 0.69
N THR A 433 -1.76 -11.95 -0.15
CA THR A 433 -3.13 -12.45 -0.41
C THR A 433 -3.45 -13.67 0.42
N HIS A 434 -2.42 -14.44 0.81
CA HIS A 434 -2.57 -15.63 1.64
C HIS A 434 -1.31 -15.88 2.46
N LEU A 435 -1.47 -16.20 3.75
CA LEU A 435 -0.40 -16.55 4.69
C LEU A 435 -0.88 -17.73 5.57
N PRO A 436 -0.52 -18.98 5.24
CA PRO A 436 -0.92 -20.15 6.02
C PRO A 436 -0.17 -20.22 7.34
N VAL A 437 -0.90 -20.25 8.44
CA VAL A 437 -0.37 -20.21 9.79
C VAL A 437 -1.03 -21.26 10.69
N GLN A 438 -0.26 -21.81 11.63
CA GLN A 438 -0.78 -22.55 12.78
C GLN A 438 -0.42 -21.81 14.08
N VAL A 439 -1.30 -21.87 15.04
CA VAL A 439 -1.06 -21.32 16.38
C VAL A 439 -1.08 -22.42 17.44
N ARG A 440 -0.24 -22.25 18.47
CA ARG A 440 -0.27 -23.05 19.69
C ARG A 440 -0.43 -22.10 20.88
N ARG A 441 -1.50 -22.34 21.66
CA ARG A 441 -1.76 -21.53 22.86
C ARG A 441 -0.77 -21.84 23.98
N LYS A 442 -0.58 -20.88 24.86
CA LYS A 442 0.09 -21.10 26.13
C LYS A 442 -0.77 -21.99 27.04
N ALA A 443 -0.09 -22.85 27.80
CA ALA A 443 -0.72 -23.69 28.80
C ALA A 443 -1.31 -22.86 29.95
#